data_e6c30ce06999b71ac976c3cf9e8ab400
#
_entry.id   e6c30ce06999b71ac976c3cf9e8ab400
#
_cell.length_a   1.000
_cell.length_b   1.000
_cell.length_c   1.000
_cell.angle_alpha   90.00
_cell.angle_beta   90.00
_cell.angle_gamma   90.00
#
_symmetry.space_group_name_H-M   'P 1'
#
loop_
_entity.id
_entity.type
_entity.pdbx_description
1 polymer ?
#
loop_
_entity_poly.entity_id
_entity_poly.type
_entity_poly.pdbx_seq_one_letter_code
_entity_poly.pdbx_strand_id
1 'polypeptide(L)'
;MIVGLTFVLLLVLLFINAPVFVAILGSSIFYFVANNSLSWMMVVQRTISGLESIPLLAVPFFVMAGVFMNYTGITSRMIRFAEVLTGHMPGGLAQTNVVLSTLMGGLSGSSLADAAMQSKILVPEMEKRGYGKAFSSAVTGASALITPIIPPGIALIIYGFVGNVSIGRLFLAGVVP
;
A
#
# COMPACT_ATOMS: atom_id res chain seq x y z
N MET A 1 -23.25 2.26 24.04
CA MET A 1 -23.65 0.87 23.78
C MET A 1 -23.66 0.55 22.28
N ILE A 2 -24.34 1.32 21.43
CA ILE A 2 -24.41 1.08 19.96
C ILE A 2 -23.03 1.07 19.29
N VAL A 3 -22.14 2.02 19.62
CA VAL A 3 -20.78 2.07 19.06
C VAL A 3 -19.98 0.80 19.36
N GLY A 4 -20.06 0.28 20.60
CA GLY A 4 -19.39 -0.97 20.96
C GLY A 4 -19.94 -2.16 20.18
N LEU A 5 -21.26 -2.24 20.00
CA LEU A 5 -21.90 -3.31 19.22
C LEU A 5 -21.51 -3.25 17.74
N THR A 6 -21.43 -2.04 17.17
CA THR A 6 -20.94 -1.82 15.79
C THR A 6 -19.52 -2.31 15.61
N PHE A 7 -18.66 -2.02 16.59
CA PHE A 7 -17.26 -2.46 16.53
C PHE A 7 -17.13 -3.99 16.66
N VAL A 8 -17.92 -4.60 17.52
CA VAL A 8 -18.01 -6.07 17.63
C VAL A 8 -18.47 -6.69 16.33
N LEU A 9 -19.53 -6.12 15.71
CA LEU A 9 -20.02 -6.59 14.43
C LEU A 9 -18.96 -6.51 13.33
N LEU A 10 -18.20 -5.41 13.27
CA LEU A 10 -17.09 -5.25 12.34
C LEU A 10 -16.05 -6.36 12.53
N LEU A 11 -15.62 -6.61 13.76
CA LEU A 11 -14.67 -7.67 14.07
C LEU A 11 -15.21 -9.04 13.69
N VAL A 12 -16.46 -9.36 14.03
CA VAL A 12 -17.11 -10.63 13.66
C VAL A 12 -17.11 -10.84 12.16
N LEU A 13 -17.48 -9.82 11.37
CA LEU A 13 -17.46 -9.88 9.90
C LEU A 13 -16.05 -10.13 9.35
N LEU A 14 -15.02 -9.50 9.93
CA LEU A 14 -13.64 -9.74 9.55
C LEU A 14 -13.17 -11.17 9.89
N PHE A 15 -13.54 -11.70 11.07
CA PHE A 15 -13.20 -13.08 11.46
C PHE A 15 -13.89 -14.16 10.63
N ILE A 16 -15.08 -13.86 10.09
CA ILE A 16 -15.79 -14.74 9.14
C ILE A 16 -15.17 -14.66 7.73
N ASN A 17 -14.07 -13.91 7.57
CA ASN A 17 -13.39 -13.72 6.29
C ASN A 17 -14.24 -12.96 5.23
N ALA A 18 -15.17 -12.11 5.68
CA ALA A 18 -15.89 -11.21 4.78
C ALA A 18 -14.91 -10.17 4.16
N PRO A 19 -15.09 -9.77 2.90
CA PRO A 19 -14.30 -8.70 2.31
C PRO A 19 -14.33 -7.44 3.18
N VAL A 20 -13.17 -6.79 3.36
CA VAL A 20 -13.02 -5.65 4.28
C VAL A 20 -14.03 -4.54 4.00
N PHE A 21 -14.28 -4.24 2.71
CA PHE A 21 -15.26 -3.22 2.35
C PHE A 21 -16.69 -3.58 2.79
N VAL A 22 -17.07 -4.87 2.74
CA VAL A 22 -18.39 -5.36 3.21
C VAL A 22 -18.47 -5.26 4.73
N ALA A 23 -17.40 -5.60 5.44
CA ALA A 23 -17.35 -5.50 6.89
C ALA A 23 -17.51 -4.04 7.35
N ILE A 24 -16.81 -3.10 6.70
CA ILE A 24 -16.88 -1.67 7.02
C ILE A 24 -18.25 -1.10 6.66
N LEU A 25 -18.74 -1.33 5.45
CA LEU A 25 -20.06 -0.82 5.03
C LEU A 25 -21.19 -1.42 5.86
N GLY A 26 -21.18 -2.73 6.08
CA GLY A 26 -22.23 -3.41 6.86
C GLY A 26 -22.29 -2.93 8.30
N SER A 27 -21.14 -2.79 8.97
CA SER A 27 -21.07 -2.27 10.33
C SER A 27 -21.48 -0.79 10.40
N SER A 28 -21.10 0.01 9.39
CA SER A 28 -21.50 1.42 9.31
C SER A 28 -23.00 1.57 9.11
N ILE A 29 -23.61 0.81 8.20
CA ILE A 29 -25.05 0.81 7.97
C ILE A 29 -25.78 0.37 9.25
N PHE A 30 -25.32 -0.68 9.91
CA PHE A 30 -25.86 -1.12 11.19
C PHE A 30 -25.88 0.00 12.23
N TYR A 31 -24.78 0.76 12.35
CA TYR A 31 -24.71 1.90 13.26
C TYR A 31 -25.79 2.95 12.97
N PHE A 32 -25.98 3.30 11.70
CA PHE A 32 -26.99 4.28 11.31
C PHE A 32 -28.42 3.79 11.51
N VAL A 33 -28.68 2.50 11.23
CA VAL A 33 -30.00 1.89 11.47
C VAL A 33 -30.33 1.82 12.96
N ALA A 34 -29.35 1.43 13.78
CA ALA A 34 -29.54 1.30 15.23
C ALA A 34 -29.65 2.67 15.93
N ASN A 35 -29.20 3.74 15.29
CA ASN A 35 -29.23 5.08 15.83
C ASN A 35 -30.34 5.92 15.18
N ASN A 36 -31.56 5.80 15.70
CA ASN A 36 -32.79 6.46 15.17
C ASN A 36 -32.70 7.99 15.09
N SER A 37 -31.67 8.63 15.66
CA SER A 37 -31.48 10.08 15.58
C SER A 37 -30.77 10.53 14.31
N LEU A 38 -30.24 9.60 13.50
CA LEU A 38 -29.49 9.91 12.30
C LEU A 38 -30.34 9.69 11.04
N SER A 39 -30.33 10.67 10.14
CA SER A 39 -31.03 10.58 8.86
C SER A 39 -30.29 9.69 7.87
N TRP A 40 -31.03 8.90 7.08
CA TRP A 40 -30.48 8.14 5.95
C TRP A 40 -29.70 9.01 4.95
N MET A 41 -30.14 10.27 4.78
CA MET A 41 -29.44 11.23 3.93
C MET A 41 -28.00 11.46 4.39
N MET A 42 -27.75 11.40 5.70
CA MET A 42 -26.40 11.56 6.26
C MET A 42 -25.46 10.42 5.85
N VAL A 43 -25.96 9.18 5.74
CA VAL A 43 -25.17 8.02 5.26
C VAL A 43 -24.70 8.29 3.84
N VAL A 44 -25.62 8.68 2.95
CA VAL A 44 -25.34 8.97 1.55
C VAL A 44 -24.36 10.14 1.43
N GLN A 45 -24.62 11.25 2.12
CA GLN A 45 -23.72 12.42 2.09
C GLN A 45 -22.31 12.10 2.59
N ARG A 46 -22.17 11.37 3.70
CA ARG A 46 -20.85 11.00 4.23
C ARG A 46 -20.10 10.07 3.31
N THR A 47 -20.79 9.13 2.67
CA THR A 47 -20.18 8.23 1.70
C THR A 47 -19.69 8.99 0.46
N ILE A 48 -20.53 9.87 -0.10
CA ILE A 48 -20.17 10.69 -1.27
C ILE A 48 -19.03 11.65 -0.92
N SER A 49 -19.12 12.40 0.18
CA SER A 49 -18.06 13.32 0.62
C SER A 49 -16.72 12.60 0.87
N GLY A 50 -16.76 11.35 1.33
CA GLY A 50 -15.55 10.54 1.46
C GLY A 50 -14.91 10.21 0.11
N LEU A 51 -15.74 9.92 -0.91
CA LEU A 51 -15.26 9.59 -2.26
C LEU A 51 -14.78 10.83 -3.03
N GLU A 52 -15.37 11.98 -2.80
CA GLU A 52 -15.02 13.25 -3.49
C GLU A 52 -13.77 13.93 -2.92
N SER A 53 -13.16 13.35 -1.88
CA SER A 53 -11.94 13.96 -1.32
C SER A 53 -10.77 13.89 -2.29
N ILE A 54 -10.23 15.05 -2.67
CA ILE A 54 -9.09 15.18 -3.59
C ILE A 54 -7.89 14.31 -3.16
N PRO A 55 -7.50 14.25 -1.87
CA PRO A 55 -6.41 13.39 -1.45
C PRO A 55 -6.63 11.91 -1.74
N LEU A 56 -7.86 11.40 -1.57
CA LEU A 56 -8.15 9.99 -1.84
C LEU A 56 -8.17 9.67 -3.33
N LEU A 57 -8.48 10.63 -4.19
CA LEU A 57 -8.38 10.45 -5.65
C LEU A 57 -6.93 10.16 -6.10
N ALA A 58 -5.93 10.61 -5.37
CA ALA A 58 -4.54 10.30 -5.70
C ALA A 58 -4.26 8.79 -5.65
N VAL A 59 -4.90 8.03 -4.76
CA VAL A 59 -4.67 6.59 -4.59
C VAL A 59 -4.92 5.78 -5.88
N PRO A 60 -6.11 5.85 -6.53
CA PRO A 60 -6.34 5.13 -7.77
C PRO A 60 -5.42 5.58 -8.91
N PHE A 61 -5.03 6.86 -8.98
CA PHE A 61 -4.08 7.32 -9.98
C PHE A 61 -2.68 6.75 -9.77
N PHE A 62 -2.21 6.62 -8.52
CA PHE A 62 -0.94 5.94 -8.22
C PHE A 62 -0.99 4.46 -8.58
N VAL A 63 -2.08 3.77 -8.25
CA VAL A 63 -2.25 2.36 -8.64
C VAL A 63 -2.23 2.21 -10.16
N MET A 64 -2.95 3.08 -10.87
CA MET A 64 -2.98 3.09 -12.33
C MET A 64 -1.58 3.36 -12.93
N ALA A 65 -0.85 4.32 -12.40
CA ALA A 65 0.52 4.61 -12.82
C ALA A 65 1.43 3.40 -12.62
N GLY A 66 1.37 2.73 -11.48
CA GLY A 66 2.14 1.50 -11.21
C GLY A 66 1.82 0.37 -12.18
N VAL A 67 0.54 0.19 -12.52
CA VAL A 67 0.10 -0.79 -13.52
C VAL A 67 0.66 -0.46 -14.90
N PHE A 68 0.55 0.80 -15.35
CA PHE A 68 1.11 1.22 -16.64
C PHE A 68 2.63 1.03 -16.71
N MET A 69 3.36 1.33 -15.64
CA MET A 69 4.81 1.13 -15.59
C MET A 69 5.21 -0.33 -15.78
N ASN A 70 4.43 -1.25 -15.23
CA ASN A 70 4.65 -2.68 -15.44
C ASN A 70 4.45 -3.09 -16.91
N TYR A 71 3.36 -2.63 -17.53
CA TYR A 71 3.07 -2.98 -18.93
C TYR A 71 4.00 -2.29 -19.94
N THR A 72 4.49 -1.10 -19.66
CA THR A 72 5.40 -0.36 -20.55
C THR A 72 6.86 -0.79 -20.45
N GLY A 73 7.18 -1.77 -19.57
CA GLY A 73 8.53 -2.28 -19.38
C GLY A 73 9.47 -1.34 -18.58
N ILE A 74 8.93 -0.29 -17.97
CA ILE A 74 9.71 0.60 -17.10
C ILE A 74 10.25 -0.18 -15.91
N THR A 75 9.43 -1.02 -15.29
CA THR A 75 9.84 -1.87 -14.17
C THR A 75 11.03 -2.75 -14.52
N SER A 76 11.06 -3.38 -15.70
CA SER A 76 12.18 -4.19 -16.16
C SER A 76 13.47 -3.39 -16.35
N ARG A 77 13.36 -2.14 -16.80
CA ARG A 77 14.50 -1.23 -16.92
C ARG A 77 15.03 -0.78 -15.56
N MET A 78 14.15 -0.57 -14.60
CA MET A 78 14.51 -0.24 -13.22
C MET A 78 15.25 -1.39 -12.53
N ILE A 79 14.78 -2.63 -12.73
CA ILE A 79 15.47 -3.82 -12.22
C ILE A 79 16.89 -3.88 -12.80
N ARG A 80 17.01 -3.71 -14.12
CA ARG A 80 18.34 -3.72 -14.78
C ARG A 80 19.23 -2.58 -14.29
N PHE A 81 18.67 -1.40 -14.06
CA PHE A 81 19.40 -0.26 -13.49
C PHE A 81 19.89 -0.57 -12.07
N ALA A 82 19.03 -1.11 -11.21
CA ALA A 82 19.39 -1.52 -9.87
C ALA A 82 20.49 -2.62 -9.87
N GLU A 83 20.42 -3.60 -10.79
CA GLU A 83 21.43 -4.63 -10.96
C GLU A 83 22.80 -4.05 -11.39
N VAL A 84 22.81 -3.06 -12.28
CA VAL A 84 24.06 -2.38 -12.68
C VAL A 84 24.70 -1.66 -11.50
N LEU A 85 23.90 -1.03 -10.63
CA LEU A 85 24.39 -0.32 -9.45
C LEU A 85 24.96 -1.26 -8.38
N THR A 86 24.34 -2.42 -8.19
CA THR A 86 24.62 -3.29 -7.03
C THR A 86 25.21 -4.64 -7.39
N GLY A 87 25.21 -5.02 -8.66
CA GLY A 87 25.63 -6.34 -9.10
C GLY A 87 27.11 -6.67 -8.84
N HIS A 88 27.94 -5.65 -8.68
CA HIS A 88 29.37 -5.80 -8.31
C HIS A 88 29.58 -6.02 -6.80
N MET A 89 28.55 -5.82 -5.98
CA MET A 89 28.66 -5.92 -4.52
C MET A 89 28.45 -7.36 -4.04
N PRO A 90 29.04 -7.79 -2.93
CA PRO A 90 28.73 -9.07 -2.32
C PRO A 90 27.23 -9.11 -1.94
N GLY A 91 26.57 -10.18 -2.35
CA GLY A 91 25.11 -10.26 -2.18
C GLY A 91 24.32 -9.41 -3.19
N GLY A 92 24.89 -9.11 -4.36
CA GLY A 92 24.40 -8.15 -5.33
C GLY A 92 22.88 -8.18 -5.58
N LEU A 93 22.26 -9.37 -5.75
CA LEU A 93 20.81 -9.47 -5.95
C LEU A 93 19.99 -9.06 -4.71
N ALA A 94 20.48 -9.31 -3.51
CA ALA A 94 19.81 -8.84 -2.29
C ALA A 94 19.89 -7.30 -2.20
N GLN A 95 21.02 -6.71 -2.58
CA GLN A 95 21.18 -5.26 -2.67
C GLN A 95 20.30 -4.67 -3.80
N THR A 96 20.23 -5.35 -4.95
CA THR A 96 19.31 -4.98 -6.05
C THR A 96 17.86 -4.89 -5.55
N ASN A 97 17.44 -5.84 -4.71
CA ASN A 97 16.11 -5.86 -4.13
C ASN A 97 15.82 -4.59 -3.29
N VAL A 98 16.76 -4.22 -2.43
CA VAL A 98 16.65 -3.00 -1.60
C VAL A 98 16.62 -1.73 -2.44
N VAL A 99 17.56 -1.61 -3.41
CA VAL A 99 17.60 -0.43 -4.30
C VAL A 99 16.32 -0.35 -5.14
N LEU A 100 15.84 -1.47 -5.65
CA LEU A 100 14.60 -1.50 -6.43
C LEU A 100 13.41 -1.05 -5.59
N SER A 101 13.26 -1.53 -4.35
CA SER A 101 12.20 -1.08 -3.43
C SER A 101 12.29 0.42 -3.14
N THR A 102 13.50 0.95 -3.01
CA THR A 102 13.73 2.40 -2.85
C THR A 102 13.24 3.18 -4.07
N LEU A 103 13.57 2.72 -5.28
CA LEU A 103 13.10 3.34 -6.52
C LEU A 103 11.59 3.21 -6.71
N MET A 104 11.01 2.06 -6.33
CA MET A 104 9.57 1.82 -6.41
C MET A 104 8.78 2.63 -5.38
N GLY A 105 9.40 3.09 -4.30
CA GLY A 105 8.78 3.96 -3.31
C GLY A 105 8.18 5.21 -3.93
N GLY A 106 8.93 5.90 -4.78
CA GLY A 106 8.47 7.08 -5.50
C GLY A 106 7.44 6.82 -6.62
N LEU A 107 7.11 5.55 -6.92
CA LEU A 107 6.31 5.17 -8.07
C LEU A 107 5.02 4.45 -7.71
N SER A 108 5.08 3.35 -6.96
CA SER A 108 3.91 2.55 -6.58
C SER A 108 3.33 2.97 -5.23
N GLY A 109 4.19 3.41 -4.32
CA GLY A 109 3.83 3.78 -2.95
C GLY A 109 3.15 2.66 -2.14
N SER A 110 3.18 1.41 -2.63
CA SER A 110 2.50 0.26 -2.03
C SER A 110 3.47 -0.89 -1.77
N SER A 111 3.72 -1.19 -0.50
CA SER A 111 4.58 -2.32 -0.08
C SER A 111 4.05 -3.67 -0.57
N LEU A 112 2.73 -3.88 -0.57
CA LEU A 112 2.13 -5.14 -1.00
C LEU A 112 2.30 -5.36 -2.51
N ALA A 113 2.08 -4.32 -3.32
CA ALA A 113 2.28 -4.39 -4.76
C ALA A 113 3.75 -4.65 -5.10
N ASP A 114 4.66 -3.97 -4.40
CA ASP A 114 6.10 -4.09 -4.58
C ASP A 114 6.58 -5.50 -4.18
N ALA A 115 6.23 -5.99 -3.00
CA ALA A 115 6.56 -7.33 -2.55
C ALA A 115 6.02 -8.41 -3.52
N ALA A 116 4.79 -8.27 -3.98
CA ALA A 116 4.17 -9.21 -4.92
C ALA A 116 4.89 -9.22 -6.28
N MET A 117 5.30 -8.08 -6.79
CA MET A 117 6.03 -7.94 -8.05
C MET A 117 7.44 -8.52 -7.90
N GLN A 118 8.19 -8.09 -6.90
CA GLN A 118 9.56 -8.51 -6.67
C GLN A 118 9.66 -10.01 -6.35
N SER A 119 8.70 -10.56 -5.60
CA SER A 119 8.67 -12.00 -5.30
C SER A 119 8.54 -12.87 -6.55
N LYS A 120 7.83 -12.39 -7.57
CA LYS A 120 7.69 -13.10 -8.85
C LYS A 120 8.93 -13.02 -9.73
N ILE A 121 9.71 -11.94 -9.65
CA ILE A 121 10.83 -11.66 -10.56
C ILE A 121 12.16 -12.00 -9.89
N LEU A 122 12.43 -11.43 -8.70
CA LEU A 122 13.73 -11.53 -8.06
C LEU A 122 13.94 -12.81 -7.26
N VAL A 123 12.92 -13.31 -6.56
CA VAL A 123 13.08 -14.52 -5.73
C VAL A 123 13.51 -15.73 -6.57
N PRO A 124 12.88 -16.05 -7.73
CA PRO A 124 13.35 -17.16 -8.58
C PRO A 124 14.76 -16.94 -9.14
N GLU A 125 15.13 -15.69 -9.42
CA GLU A 125 16.48 -15.36 -9.92
C GLU A 125 17.53 -15.49 -8.81
N MET A 126 17.21 -15.08 -7.59
CA MET A 126 18.05 -15.28 -6.41
C MET A 126 18.26 -16.79 -6.15
N GLU A 127 17.20 -17.61 -6.22
CA GLU A 127 17.29 -19.05 -6.06
C GLU A 127 18.24 -19.69 -7.10
N LYS A 128 18.16 -19.28 -8.37
CA LYS A 128 19.06 -19.77 -9.43
C LYS A 128 20.53 -19.44 -9.16
N ARG A 129 20.79 -18.31 -8.48
CA ARG A 129 22.14 -17.88 -8.10
C ARG A 129 22.60 -18.46 -6.73
N GLY A 130 21.86 -19.40 -6.17
CA GLY A 130 22.23 -20.13 -4.96
C GLY A 130 21.80 -19.51 -3.64
N TYR A 131 20.96 -18.47 -3.66
CA TYR A 131 20.37 -17.90 -2.45
C TYR A 131 19.28 -18.85 -1.90
N GLY A 132 19.25 -19.04 -0.59
CA GLY A 132 18.19 -19.82 0.05
C GLY A 132 16.82 -19.15 -0.15
N LYS A 133 15.78 -19.92 -0.45
CA LYS A 133 14.43 -19.43 -0.70
C LYS A 133 13.86 -18.60 0.45
N ALA A 134 14.07 -19.06 1.68
CA ALA A 134 13.65 -18.34 2.89
C ALA A 134 14.30 -16.96 3.01
N PHE A 135 15.62 -16.89 2.74
CA PHE A 135 16.36 -15.62 2.74
C PHE A 135 15.86 -14.69 1.65
N SER A 136 15.68 -15.18 0.42
CA SER A 136 15.22 -14.39 -0.72
C SER A 136 13.82 -13.79 -0.46
N SER A 137 12.91 -14.60 0.09
CA SER A 137 11.57 -14.13 0.45
C SER A 137 11.59 -13.12 1.60
N ALA A 138 12.44 -13.35 2.61
CA ALA A 138 12.57 -12.44 3.75
C ALA A 138 13.13 -11.07 3.34
N VAL A 139 14.18 -11.05 2.51
CA VAL A 139 14.76 -9.80 1.99
C VAL A 139 13.73 -9.05 1.15
N THR A 140 13.01 -9.74 0.26
CA THR A 140 11.97 -9.12 -0.58
C THR A 140 10.85 -8.52 0.26
N GLY A 141 10.38 -9.22 1.28
CA GLY A 141 9.33 -8.71 2.17
C GLY A 141 9.82 -7.53 3.03
N ALA A 142 11.05 -7.60 3.54
CA ALA A 142 11.62 -6.54 4.36
C ALA A 142 11.93 -5.28 3.53
N SER A 143 12.51 -5.42 2.34
CA SER A 143 12.81 -4.28 1.47
C SER A 143 11.56 -3.56 0.99
N ALA A 144 10.47 -4.28 0.72
CA ALA A 144 9.21 -3.69 0.31
C ALA A 144 8.58 -2.75 1.35
N LEU A 145 9.00 -2.81 2.62
CA LEU A 145 8.58 -1.87 3.66
C LEU A 145 9.12 -0.44 3.43
N ILE A 146 10.18 -0.30 2.65
CA ILE A 146 10.75 1.00 2.29
C ILE A 146 9.79 1.78 1.38
N THR A 147 9.09 1.08 0.50
CA THR A 147 8.23 1.65 -0.54
C THR A 147 7.19 2.66 -0.04
N PRO A 148 6.38 2.39 0.99
CA PRO A 148 5.38 3.36 1.46
C PRO A 148 5.95 4.51 2.29
N ILE A 149 7.20 4.43 2.73
CA ILE A 149 7.87 5.46 3.53
C ILE A 149 8.40 6.57 2.63
N ILE A 150 8.91 6.22 1.45
CA ILE A 150 9.46 7.18 0.50
C ILE A 150 8.32 7.94 -0.19
N PRO A 151 8.30 9.28 -0.15
CA PRO A 151 7.30 10.07 -0.85
C PRO A 151 7.40 9.93 -2.39
N PRO A 152 6.28 9.91 -3.09
CA PRO A 152 4.89 9.93 -2.62
C PRO A 152 4.36 8.53 -2.30
N GLY A 153 4.10 8.23 -1.01
CA GLY A 153 3.56 6.95 -0.57
C GLY A 153 2.04 7.00 -0.36
N ILE A 154 1.32 5.96 -0.77
CA ILE A 154 -0.14 5.85 -0.57
C ILE A 154 -0.48 5.93 0.93
N ALA A 155 0.32 5.30 1.78
CA ALA A 155 0.12 5.33 3.24
C ALA A 155 0.17 6.76 3.81
N LEU A 156 1.10 7.60 3.32
CA LEU A 156 1.22 9.00 3.74
C LEU A 156 0.00 9.83 3.31
N ILE A 157 -0.55 9.56 2.12
CA ILE A 157 -1.76 10.23 1.62
C ILE A 157 -2.96 9.88 2.50
N ILE A 158 -3.17 8.59 2.79
CA ILE A 158 -4.26 8.12 3.64
C ILE A 158 -4.12 8.68 5.06
N TYR A 159 -2.91 8.65 5.62
CA TYR A 159 -2.65 9.21 6.93
C TYR A 159 -2.94 10.70 6.99
N GLY A 160 -2.50 11.47 5.97
CA GLY A 160 -2.76 12.90 5.88
C GLY A 160 -4.25 13.21 5.78
N PHE A 161 -5.00 12.41 5.02
CA PHE A 161 -6.45 12.55 4.89
C PHE A 161 -7.17 12.27 6.21
N VAL A 162 -6.89 11.15 6.86
CA VAL A 162 -7.56 10.74 8.11
C VAL A 162 -7.18 11.66 9.28
N GLY A 163 -5.90 12.05 9.35
CA GLY A 163 -5.36 12.91 10.41
C GLY A 163 -5.60 14.41 10.20
N ASN A 164 -6.22 14.81 9.07
CA ASN A 164 -6.35 16.22 8.67
C ASN A 164 -5.01 16.98 8.70
N VAL A 165 -3.93 16.32 8.31
CA VAL A 165 -2.59 16.87 8.22
C VAL A 165 -2.21 17.17 6.78
N SER A 166 -1.44 18.22 6.55
CA SER A 166 -0.96 18.55 5.19
C SER A 166 -0.11 17.43 4.61
N ILE A 167 -0.58 16.84 3.50
CA ILE A 167 0.13 15.77 2.78
C ILE A 167 1.50 16.24 2.30
N GLY A 168 1.62 17.51 1.86
CA GLY A 168 2.90 18.07 1.46
C GLY A 168 3.92 18.11 2.61
N ARG A 169 3.48 18.44 3.84
CA ARG A 169 4.37 18.36 5.02
C ARG A 169 4.76 16.94 5.38
N LEU A 170 3.84 15.98 5.21
CA LEU A 170 4.16 14.56 5.40
C LEU A 170 5.18 14.06 4.38
N PHE A 171 5.05 14.48 3.13
CA PHE A 171 6.03 14.14 2.10
C PHE A 171 7.41 14.72 2.43
N LEU A 172 7.48 15.99 2.87
CA LEU A 172 8.75 16.60 3.30
C LEU A 172 9.35 15.88 4.51
N ALA A 173 8.53 15.47 5.47
CA ALA A 173 8.98 14.68 6.62
C ALA A 173 9.49 13.28 6.23
N GLY A 174 8.93 12.67 5.17
CA GLY A 174 9.36 11.37 4.67
C GLY A 174 10.62 11.38 3.80
N VAL A 175 11.16 12.56 3.45
CA VAL A 175 12.43 12.68 2.69
C VAL A 175 13.63 12.39 3.58
N VAL A 176 13.53 12.67 4.88
CA VAL A 176 14.58 12.41 5.89
C VAL A 176 13.94 11.56 6.99
N PRO A 177 13.89 10.24 6.81
CA PRO A 177 13.38 9.34 7.84
C PRO A 177 14.35 9.16 8.99
#